data_5bf52787c34f53e090fbc63c34ebeb07
#
_entry.id   5bf52787c34f53e090fbc63c34ebeb07
#
_cell.length_a   1.000
_cell.length_b   1.000
_cell.length_c   1.000
_cell.angle_alpha   90.00
_cell.angle_beta   90.00
_cell.angle_gamma   90.00
#
_symmetry.space_group_name_H-M   'P 1'
#
loop_
_entity.id
_entity.type
_entity.pdbx_description
1 polymer ?
#
loop_
_entity_poly.entity_id
_entity_poly.type
_entity_poly.pdbx_seq_one_letter_code
_entity_poly.pdbx_strand_id
1 'polypeptide(L)'
;MDYIRLKDVYKTMKGTQVLKGVNLTVEQGDIVGIRGINGSGKTMVLRAIAGLIRVDGSVEIGGKKMEPGECPKDIGVLVEMPGFLPEFTGKKNLQLLGMLQEGVTEEDIEEAMNAVGLDPKDRRHYKKYSLGMKERLGIAQAILKKPKLILLDEPTNGIYSDGIQILEELLWRLKEAGSTIVVTSHDRDFLDAVTSQCYEMKEGSLR
;
A
#
# COMPACT_ATOMS: atom_id res chain seq x y z
N MET A 1 19.08 3.05 7.86
CA MET A 1 18.50 2.84 9.23
C MET A 1 17.17 2.12 9.05
N ASP A 2 16.98 1.02 9.80
CA ASP A 2 15.74 0.23 9.69
C ASP A 2 14.52 1.09 10.05
N TYR A 3 13.60 1.20 9.11
CA TYR A 3 12.34 1.93 9.30
C TYR A 3 11.19 1.01 9.71
N ILE A 4 11.12 -0.18 9.08
CA ILE A 4 10.19 -1.25 9.49
C ILE A 4 11.01 -2.45 9.94
N ARG A 5 10.63 -3.04 11.08
CA ARG A 5 11.18 -4.32 11.55
C ARG A 5 10.05 -5.19 12.07
N LEU A 6 9.84 -6.34 11.42
CA LEU A 6 9.04 -7.44 11.93
C LEU A 6 9.97 -8.49 12.50
N LYS A 7 9.70 -8.97 13.73
CA LYS A 7 10.48 -10.02 14.37
C LYS A 7 9.56 -11.10 14.91
N ASP A 8 9.76 -12.33 14.41
CA ASP A 8 9.04 -13.53 14.79
C ASP A 8 7.52 -13.32 14.81
N VAL A 9 6.99 -12.77 13.69
CA VAL A 9 5.59 -12.42 13.59
C VAL A 9 4.76 -13.64 13.21
N TYR A 10 3.78 -13.98 14.06
CA TYR A 10 2.84 -15.08 13.87
C TYR A 10 1.41 -14.56 13.83
N LYS A 11 0.57 -15.24 13.04
CA LYS A 11 -0.89 -15.00 13.03
C LYS A 11 -1.65 -16.26 12.71
N THR A 12 -2.63 -16.58 13.55
CA THR A 12 -3.61 -17.64 13.29
C THR A 12 -4.98 -17.03 13.03
N MET A 13 -5.66 -17.48 11.97
CA MET A 13 -7.03 -17.08 11.61
C MET A 13 -7.86 -18.33 11.36
N LYS A 14 -9.01 -18.43 12.03
CA LYS A 14 -9.95 -19.58 11.88
C LYS A 14 -9.23 -20.94 11.94
N GLY A 15 -8.28 -21.10 12.86
CA GLY A 15 -7.52 -22.33 13.06
C GLY A 15 -6.36 -22.55 12.08
N THR A 16 -6.17 -21.70 11.08
CA THR A 16 -5.06 -21.78 10.13
C THR A 16 -4.01 -20.73 10.46
N GLN A 17 -2.75 -21.13 10.54
CA GLN A 17 -1.62 -20.20 10.74
C GLN A 17 -1.27 -19.55 9.40
N VAL A 18 -1.61 -18.25 9.28
CA VAL A 18 -1.44 -17.46 8.04
C VAL A 18 -0.13 -16.68 8.00
N LEU A 19 0.51 -16.43 9.18
CA LEU A 19 1.88 -15.95 9.29
C LEU A 19 2.65 -16.88 10.24
N LYS A 20 3.87 -17.28 9.84
CA LYS A 20 4.66 -18.32 10.49
C LYS A 20 6.09 -17.85 10.75
N GLY A 21 6.27 -17.01 11.79
CA GLY A 21 7.58 -16.48 12.16
C GLY A 21 8.17 -15.55 11.10
N VAL A 22 7.35 -14.61 10.62
CA VAL A 22 7.77 -13.65 9.61
C VAL A 22 8.77 -12.67 10.20
N ASN A 23 9.93 -12.57 9.55
CA ASN A 23 10.96 -11.59 9.83
C ASN A 23 11.15 -10.72 8.58
N LEU A 24 11.08 -9.40 8.72
CA LEU A 24 11.21 -8.44 7.63
C LEU A 24 11.92 -7.20 8.15
N THR A 25 12.87 -6.70 7.37
CA THR A 25 13.50 -5.40 7.63
C THR A 25 13.42 -4.54 6.38
N VAL A 26 13.00 -3.27 6.54
CA VAL A 26 12.94 -2.29 5.46
C VAL A 26 13.69 -1.04 5.90
N GLU A 27 14.64 -0.59 5.11
CA GLU A 27 15.36 0.64 5.37
C GLU A 27 14.51 1.87 5.03
N GLN A 28 14.77 2.98 5.73
CA GLN A 28 14.06 4.23 5.47
C GLN A 28 14.33 4.71 4.04
N GLY A 29 13.27 5.08 3.33
CA GLY A 29 13.35 5.58 1.96
C GLY A 29 13.56 4.49 0.91
N ASP A 30 13.39 3.21 1.26
CA ASP A 30 13.47 2.11 0.30
C ASP A 30 12.11 1.65 -0.21
N ILE A 31 12.14 1.00 -1.39
CA ILE A 31 11.02 0.24 -1.92
C ILE A 31 11.33 -1.24 -1.78
N VAL A 32 10.56 -1.95 -0.96
CA VAL A 32 10.70 -3.39 -0.74
C VAL A 32 9.51 -4.13 -1.31
N GLY A 33 9.80 -5.18 -2.08
CA GLY A 33 8.81 -6.06 -2.67
C GLY A 33 8.54 -7.30 -1.82
N ILE A 34 7.29 -7.75 -1.82
CA ILE A 34 6.91 -9.08 -1.31
C ILE A 34 6.21 -9.84 -2.44
N ARG A 35 6.91 -10.81 -3.00
CA ARG A 35 6.40 -11.68 -4.07
C ARG A 35 5.76 -12.93 -3.49
N GLY A 36 4.75 -13.46 -4.19
CA GLY A 36 4.17 -14.77 -3.88
C GLY A 36 2.82 -14.96 -4.56
N ILE A 37 2.37 -16.20 -4.62
CA ILE A 37 1.06 -16.54 -5.19
C ILE A 37 -0.09 -16.00 -4.32
N ASN A 38 -1.29 -15.93 -4.89
CA ASN A 38 -2.48 -15.55 -4.13
C ASN A 38 -2.71 -16.54 -2.97
N GLY A 39 -3.04 -15.98 -1.79
CA GLY A 39 -3.23 -16.77 -0.56
C GLY A 39 -1.94 -17.14 0.17
N SER A 40 -0.74 -16.73 -0.30
CA SER A 40 0.53 -17.03 0.39
C SER A 40 0.71 -16.28 1.73
N GLY A 41 -0.04 -15.18 1.96
CA GLY A 41 0.04 -14.37 3.18
C GLY A 41 0.55 -12.93 2.99
N LYS A 42 0.82 -12.48 1.75
CA LYS A 42 1.33 -11.12 1.44
C LYS A 42 0.48 -10.01 2.08
N THR A 43 -0.82 -10.03 1.80
CA THR A 43 -1.80 -9.09 2.39
C THR A 43 -1.74 -9.08 3.92
N MET A 44 -1.51 -10.24 4.55
CA MET A 44 -1.45 -10.35 6.00
C MET A 44 -0.21 -9.68 6.58
N VAL A 45 0.92 -9.69 5.85
CA VAL A 45 2.12 -8.93 6.23
C VAL A 45 1.83 -7.42 6.20
N LEU A 46 1.23 -6.91 5.12
CA LEU A 46 0.86 -5.50 5.04
C LEU A 46 -0.13 -5.09 6.13
N ARG A 47 -1.14 -5.93 6.41
CA ARG A 47 -2.08 -5.69 7.51
C ARG A 47 -1.41 -5.68 8.88
N ALA A 48 -0.38 -6.50 9.10
CA ALA A 48 0.39 -6.50 10.34
C ALA A 48 1.19 -5.19 10.49
N ILE A 49 1.87 -4.73 9.44
CA ILE A 49 2.59 -3.46 9.41
C ILE A 49 1.64 -2.28 9.64
N ALA A 50 0.47 -2.28 8.99
CA ALA A 50 -0.54 -1.22 9.14
C ALA A 50 -1.26 -1.22 10.49
N GLY A 51 -1.03 -2.22 11.37
CA GLY A 51 -1.76 -2.35 12.63
C GLY A 51 -3.23 -2.77 12.48
N LEU A 52 -3.64 -3.21 11.28
CA LEU A 52 -5.02 -3.64 10.99
C LEU A 52 -5.36 -5.01 11.58
N ILE A 53 -4.37 -5.77 12.00
CA ILE A 53 -4.53 -7.06 12.67
C ILE A 53 -3.58 -7.16 13.87
N ARG A 54 -4.04 -7.83 14.92
CA ARG A 54 -3.17 -8.19 16.04
C ARG A 54 -2.35 -9.42 15.66
N VAL A 55 -1.07 -9.39 15.99
CA VAL A 55 -0.10 -10.46 15.73
C VAL A 55 0.68 -10.78 16.99
N ASP A 56 1.25 -11.99 17.07
CA ASP A 56 2.27 -12.35 18.04
C ASP A 56 3.65 -11.96 17.47
N GLY A 57 4.66 -11.76 18.32
CA GLY A 57 5.96 -11.24 17.92
C GLY A 57 6.06 -9.72 18.09
N SER A 58 6.90 -9.04 17.30
CA SER A 58 7.03 -7.58 17.38
C SER A 58 6.99 -6.91 16.01
N VAL A 59 6.37 -5.73 16.00
CA VAL A 59 6.33 -4.80 14.86
C VAL A 59 6.92 -3.49 15.33
N GLU A 60 7.97 -3.00 14.66
CA GLU A 60 8.59 -1.71 14.94
C GLU A 60 8.55 -0.85 13.69
N ILE A 61 8.15 0.43 13.82
CA ILE A 61 8.07 1.39 12.73
C ILE A 61 8.67 2.73 13.18
N GLY A 62 9.64 3.22 12.40
CA GLY A 62 10.35 4.46 12.74
C GLY A 62 11.05 4.39 14.10
N GLY A 63 11.56 3.22 14.50
CA GLY A 63 12.20 2.98 15.79
C GLY A 63 11.24 2.83 16.98
N LYS A 64 9.92 2.91 16.74
CA LYS A 64 8.90 2.72 17.78
C LYS A 64 8.28 1.32 17.67
N LYS A 65 8.25 0.58 18.78
CA LYS A 65 7.47 -0.65 18.88
C LYS A 65 5.98 -0.31 18.88
N MET A 66 5.24 -0.96 17.99
CA MET A 66 3.80 -0.77 17.84
C MET A 66 3.03 -1.63 18.83
N GLU A 67 2.04 -1.03 19.48
CA GLU A 67 1.10 -1.78 20.32
C GLU A 67 0.09 -2.55 19.45
N PRO A 68 -0.47 -3.67 19.96
CA PRO A 68 -1.43 -4.47 19.20
C PRO A 68 -2.67 -3.68 18.76
N GLY A 69 -2.82 -3.45 17.45
CA GLY A 69 -3.91 -2.65 16.85
C GLY A 69 -3.63 -1.15 16.80
N GLU A 70 -2.41 -0.72 17.14
CA GLU A 70 -1.96 0.64 16.89
C GLU A 70 -1.64 0.82 15.39
N CYS A 71 -2.22 1.85 14.77
CA CYS A 71 -1.93 2.23 13.40
C CYS A 71 -0.73 3.20 13.38
N PRO A 72 0.26 2.99 12.50
CA PRO A 72 1.35 3.95 12.33
C PRO A 72 0.83 5.33 11.93
N LYS A 73 1.49 6.38 12.41
CA LYS A 73 1.23 7.73 11.93
C LYS A 73 1.86 7.93 10.56
N ASP A 74 1.29 8.83 9.77
CA ASP A 74 1.80 9.21 8.45
C ASP A 74 1.97 8.00 7.51
N ILE A 75 0.89 7.23 7.39
CA ILE A 75 0.80 6.03 6.57
C ILE A 75 -0.25 6.18 5.46
N GLY A 76 0.09 5.72 4.27
CA GLY A 76 -0.84 5.50 3.17
C GLY A 76 -1.00 4.01 2.90
N VAL A 77 -2.22 3.54 2.76
CA VAL A 77 -2.52 2.11 2.65
C VAL A 77 -3.48 1.84 1.52
N LEU A 78 -3.09 0.97 0.60
CA LEU A 78 -3.97 0.27 -0.32
C LEU A 78 -3.88 -1.22 -0.02
N VAL A 79 -4.80 -1.72 0.80
CA VAL A 79 -4.96 -3.14 1.12
C VAL A 79 -6.40 -3.50 0.85
N GLU A 80 -6.62 -4.30 -0.19
CA GLU A 80 -7.93 -4.58 -0.79
C GLU A 80 -8.55 -3.35 -1.48
N MET A 81 -9.70 -3.57 -2.14
CA MET A 81 -10.41 -2.49 -2.85
C MET A 81 -10.96 -1.46 -1.86
N PRO A 82 -10.63 -0.17 -2.02
CA PRO A 82 -11.20 0.87 -1.17
C PRO A 82 -12.72 0.94 -1.25
N GLY A 83 -13.36 1.13 -0.11
CA GLY A 83 -14.82 1.28 0.01
C GLY A 83 -15.32 2.66 -0.45
N PHE A 84 -14.96 3.10 -1.66
CA PHE A 84 -15.45 4.37 -2.21
C PHE A 84 -16.96 4.37 -2.45
N LEU A 85 -17.57 5.54 -2.31
CA LEU A 85 -18.99 5.73 -2.52
C LEU A 85 -19.31 5.72 -4.02
N PRO A 86 -20.14 4.77 -4.50
CA PRO A 86 -20.35 4.53 -5.92
C PRO A 86 -21.04 5.69 -6.66
N GLU A 87 -21.80 6.51 -5.94
CA GLU A 87 -22.58 7.62 -6.49
C GLU A 87 -21.81 8.94 -6.60
N PHE A 88 -20.57 8.99 -6.09
CA PHE A 88 -19.72 10.16 -6.20
C PHE A 88 -18.64 9.97 -7.26
N THR A 89 -18.07 11.10 -7.75
CA THR A 89 -16.90 11.09 -8.63
C THR A 89 -15.67 10.62 -7.85
N GLY A 90 -14.59 10.23 -8.54
CA GLY A 90 -13.32 9.88 -7.89
C GLY A 90 -12.80 11.02 -7.03
N LYS A 91 -12.77 12.25 -7.58
CA LYS A 91 -12.34 13.44 -6.85
C LYS A 91 -13.18 13.67 -5.58
N LYS A 92 -14.52 13.55 -5.70
CA LYS A 92 -15.40 13.74 -4.52
C LYS A 92 -15.15 12.69 -3.44
N ASN A 93 -14.86 11.45 -3.81
CA ASN A 93 -14.49 10.42 -2.85
C ASN A 93 -13.18 10.79 -2.10
N LEU A 94 -12.15 11.25 -2.81
CA LEU A 94 -10.91 11.70 -2.17
C LEU A 94 -11.11 12.93 -1.28
N GLN A 95 -11.96 13.88 -1.68
CA GLN A 95 -12.34 15.03 -0.84
C GLN A 95 -12.96 14.58 0.49
N LEU A 96 -13.90 13.63 0.46
CA LEU A 96 -14.55 13.12 1.67
C LEU A 96 -13.55 12.43 2.61
N LEU A 97 -12.60 11.66 2.06
CA LEU A 97 -11.53 11.03 2.84
C LEU A 97 -10.54 12.08 3.37
N GLY A 98 -10.20 13.09 2.56
CA GLY A 98 -9.34 14.18 2.97
C GLY A 98 -9.88 14.97 4.15
N MET A 99 -11.22 15.08 4.30
CA MET A 99 -11.84 15.71 5.46
C MET A 99 -11.58 14.99 6.79
N LEU A 100 -11.17 13.70 6.74
CA LEU A 100 -10.79 12.91 7.90
C LEU A 100 -9.29 13.04 8.25
N GLN A 101 -8.52 13.74 7.42
CA GLN A 101 -7.09 13.95 7.58
C GLN A 101 -6.81 15.45 7.69
N GLU A 102 -6.08 15.85 8.73
CA GLU A 102 -5.74 17.27 8.89
C GLU A 102 -4.86 17.78 7.74
N GLY A 103 -5.23 18.93 7.19
CA GLY A 103 -4.45 19.69 6.23
C GLY A 103 -4.35 19.06 4.83
N VAL A 104 -5.29 18.19 4.42
CA VAL A 104 -5.44 17.80 3.01
C VAL A 104 -6.10 18.93 2.25
N THR A 105 -5.45 19.42 1.22
CA THR A 105 -5.92 20.50 0.35
C THR A 105 -6.54 19.95 -0.94
N GLU A 106 -7.20 20.83 -1.70
CA GLU A 106 -7.71 20.50 -3.03
C GLU A 106 -6.57 20.19 -4.01
N GLU A 107 -5.45 20.92 -3.88
CA GLU A 107 -4.24 20.72 -4.66
C GLU A 107 -3.61 19.35 -4.40
N ASP A 108 -3.58 18.88 -3.14
CA ASP A 108 -3.09 17.54 -2.80
C ASP A 108 -3.90 16.45 -3.50
N ILE A 109 -5.23 16.63 -3.56
CA ILE A 109 -6.15 15.68 -4.21
C ILE A 109 -5.93 15.66 -5.73
N GLU A 110 -5.83 16.84 -6.35
CA GLU A 110 -5.58 16.94 -7.78
C GLU A 110 -4.20 16.39 -8.14
N GLU A 111 -3.18 16.68 -7.35
CA GLU A 111 -1.83 16.13 -7.53
C GLU A 111 -1.85 14.60 -7.45
N ALA A 112 -2.50 14.03 -6.43
CA ALA A 112 -2.58 12.58 -6.27
C ALA A 112 -3.33 11.91 -7.43
N MET A 113 -4.43 12.50 -7.92
CA MET A 113 -5.16 11.98 -9.08
C MET A 113 -4.33 12.04 -10.37
N ASN A 114 -3.69 13.17 -10.63
CA ASN A 114 -2.82 13.33 -11.79
C ASN A 114 -1.63 12.36 -11.75
N ALA A 115 -1.06 12.14 -10.57
CA ALA A 115 0.09 11.25 -10.37
C ALA A 115 -0.20 9.80 -10.75
N VAL A 116 -1.46 9.36 -10.65
CA VAL A 116 -1.92 8.03 -11.06
C VAL A 116 -2.58 8.03 -12.44
N GLY A 117 -2.52 9.12 -13.20
CA GLY A 117 -3.11 9.25 -14.53
C GLY A 117 -4.64 9.27 -14.53
N LEU A 118 -5.25 9.82 -13.48
CA LEU A 118 -6.69 10.10 -13.44
C LEU A 118 -6.93 11.61 -13.61
N ASP A 119 -7.88 11.98 -14.47
CA ASP A 119 -8.29 13.37 -14.66
C ASP A 119 -9.14 13.85 -13.44
N PRO A 120 -8.70 14.84 -12.67
CA PRO A 120 -9.49 15.40 -11.56
C PRO A 120 -10.81 16.04 -12.01
N LYS A 121 -10.96 16.35 -13.29
CA LYS A 121 -12.18 16.93 -13.89
C LYS A 121 -13.16 15.88 -14.41
N ASP A 122 -12.81 14.59 -14.31
CA ASP A 122 -13.71 13.51 -14.71
C ASP A 122 -14.98 13.51 -13.87
N ARG A 123 -16.13 13.73 -14.54
CA ARG A 123 -17.45 13.81 -13.89
C ARG A 123 -18.16 12.46 -13.74
N ARG A 124 -17.54 11.38 -14.21
CA ARG A 124 -18.12 10.03 -14.06
C ARG A 124 -18.16 9.64 -12.59
N HIS A 125 -19.26 9.00 -12.19
CA HIS A 125 -19.37 8.41 -10.87
C HIS A 125 -18.45 7.18 -10.75
N TYR A 126 -17.95 6.90 -9.56
CA TYR A 126 -17.05 5.78 -9.27
C TYR A 126 -17.59 4.42 -9.74
N LYS A 127 -18.91 4.20 -9.65
CA LYS A 127 -19.55 2.97 -10.17
C LYS A 127 -19.31 2.74 -11.67
N LYS A 128 -19.00 3.79 -12.44
CA LYS A 128 -18.70 3.72 -13.88
C LYS A 128 -17.21 3.63 -14.19
N TYR A 129 -16.35 3.61 -13.16
CA TYR A 129 -14.92 3.45 -13.36
C TYR A 129 -14.61 2.01 -13.78
N SER A 130 -13.65 1.84 -14.70
CA SER A 130 -13.04 0.53 -14.97
C SER A 130 -12.31 0.01 -13.75
N LEU A 131 -11.97 -1.28 -13.73
CA LEU A 131 -11.19 -1.87 -12.64
C LEU A 131 -9.87 -1.12 -12.45
N GLY A 132 -9.10 -0.88 -13.51
CA GLY A 132 -7.85 -0.14 -13.43
C GLY A 132 -8.01 1.33 -12.99
N MET A 133 -9.14 2.00 -13.32
CA MET A 133 -9.42 3.33 -12.78
C MET A 133 -9.72 3.30 -11.27
N LYS A 134 -10.41 2.26 -10.81
CA LYS A 134 -10.69 2.04 -9.38
C LYS A 134 -9.40 1.79 -8.61
N GLU A 135 -8.52 0.94 -9.14
CA GLU A 135 -7.22 0.65 -8.57
C GLU A 135 -6.36 1.92 -8.46
N ARG A 136 -6.25 2.68 -9.56
CA ARG A 136 -5.53 3.95 -9.58
C ARG A 136 -6.10 4.97 -8.59
N LEU A 137 -7.41 5.03 -8.39
CA LEU A 137 -8.00 5.90 -7.36
C LEU A 137 -7.63 5.44 -5.95
N GLY A 138 -7.54 4.12 -5.70
CA GLY A 138 -7.06 3.56 -4.45
C GLY A 138 -5.59 3.91 -4.17
N ILE A 139 -4.75 3.87 -5.21
CA ILE A 139 -3.36 4.33 -5.11
C ILE A 139 -3.32 5.84 -4.81
N ALA A 140 -4.13 6.66 -5.50
CA ALA A 140 -4.22 8.09 -5.23
C ALA A 140 -4.58 8.39 -3.77
N GLN A 141 -5.53 7.65 -3.18
CA GLN A 141 -5.84 7.74 -1.76
C GLN A 141 -4.63 7.41 -0.87
N ALA A 142 -3.89 6.35 -1.18
CA ALA A 142 -2.76 5.91 -0.39
C ALA A 142 -1.58 6.89 -0.42
N ILE A 143 -1.45 7.70 -1.47
CA ILE A 143 -0.34 8.65 -1.63
C ILE A 143 -0.70 10.10 -1.25
N LEU A 144 -1.94 10.35 -0.78
CA LEU A 144 -2.36 11.68 -0.33
C LEU A 144 -1.35 12.25 0.67
N LYS A 145 -0.85 13.47 0.41
CA LYS A 145 0.19 14.16 1.22
C LYS A 145 1.54 13.45 1.28
N LYS A 146 1.82 12.51 0.38
CA LYS A 146 3.12 11.82 0.29
C LYS A 146 3.57 11.25 1.64
N PRO A 147 2.82 10.29 2.23
CA PRO A 147 3.11 9.78 3.57
C PRO A 147 4.48 9.12 3.63
N LYS A 148 5.08 9.10 4.84
CA LYS A 148 6.39 8.48 5.06
C LYS A 148 6.40 6.97 4.89
N LEU A 149 5.26 6.33 5.10
CA LEU A 149 5.06 4.90 4.91
C LEU A 149 3.93 4.67 3.91
N ILE A 150 4.20 3.88 2.87
CA ILE A 150 3.20 3.51 1.86
C ILE A 150 3.16 1.98 1.75
N LEU A 151 1.97 1.42 1.87
CA LEU A 151 1.72 -0.01 1.74
C LEU A 151 0.75 -0.25 0.58
N LEU A 152 1.19 -1.01 -0.43
CA LEU A 152 0.40 -1.30 -1.63
C LEU A 152 0.26 -2.81 -1.82
N ASP A 153 -0.98 -3.31 -1.78
CA ASP A 153 -1.29 -4.72 -2.01
C ASP A 153 -1.75 -4.93 -3.45
N GLU A 154 -0.94 -5.65 -4.25
CA GLU A 154 -1.20 -5.99 -5.65
C GLU A 154 -1.62 -4.78 -6.52
N PRO A 155 -0.91 -3.64 -6.50
CA PRO A 155 -1.36 -2.39 -7.13
C PRO A 155 -1.41 -2.43 -8.66
N THR A 156 -0.90 -3.49 -9.29
CA THR A 156 -0.95 -3.70 -10.75
C THR A 156 -2.23 -4.39 -11.20
N ASN A 157 -3.09 -4.85 -10.28
CA ASN A 157 -4.31 -5.58 -10.64
C ASN A 157 -5.27 -4.74 -11.49
N GLY A 158 -5.60 -5.26 -12.68
CA GLY A 158 -6.51 -4.59 -13.62
C GLY A 158 -5.94 -3.33 -14.27
N ILE A 159 -4.66 -3.06 -14.11
CA ILE A 159 -3.93 -1.97 -14.79
C ILE A 159 -3.23 -2.54 -16.03
N TYR A 160 -3.38 -1.88 -17.18
CA TYR A 160 -2.69 -2.23 -18.41
C TYR A 160 -1.26 -1.64 -18.45
N SER A 161 -0.43 -2.09 -19.38
CA SER A 161 0.99 -1.74 -19.52
C SER A 161 1.31 -0.25 -19.32
N ASP A 162 0.56 0.64 -19.97
CA ASP A 162 0.80 2.09 -19.86
C ASP A 162 0.56 2.60 -18.42
N GLY A 163 -0.41 2.01 -17.73
CA GLY A 163 -0.69 2.34 -16.32
C GLY A 163 0.36 1.78 -15.36
N ILE A 164 0.98 0.63 -15.69
CA ILE A 164 2.07 0.06 -14.91
C ILE A 164 3.30 0.97 -14.96
N GLN A 165 3.66 1.50 -16.14
CA GLN A 165 4.76 2.47 -16.28
C GLN A 165 4.53 3.73 -15.44
N ILE A 166 3.31 4.28 -15.45
CA ILE A 166 2.94 5.43 -14.60
C ILE A 166 3.13 5.08 -13.12
N LEU A 167 2.75 3.86 -12.70
CA LEU A 167 2.92 3.41 -11.32
C LEU A 167 4.40 3.26 -10.95
N GLU A 168 5.22 2.67 -11.81
CA GLU A 168 6.66 2.53 -11.62
C GLU A 168 7.32 3.90 -11.40
N GLU A 169 7.08 4.86 -12.30
CA GLU A 169 7.59 6.23 -12.18
C GLU A 169 7.10 6.92 -10.89
N LEU A 170 5.84 6.68 -10.52
CA LEU A 170 5.26 7.22 -9.29
C LEU A 170 5.99 6.69 -8.06
N LEU A 171 6.23 5.38 -7.97
CA LEU A 171 6.91 4.77 -6.83
C LEU A 171 8.35 5.31 -6.67
N TRP A 172 9.06 5.49 -7.77
CA TRP A 172 10.39 6.11 -7.75
C TRP A 172 10.34 7.56 -7.26
N ARG A 173 9.41 8.38 -7.74
CA ARG A 173 9.23 9.77 -7.26
C ARG A 173 8.88 9.83 -5.77
N LEU A 174 8.06 8.92 -5.27
CA LEU A 174 7.72 8.85 -3.85
C LEU A 174 8.93 8.45 -2.99
N LYS A 175 9.74 7.51 -3.47
CA LYS A 175 11.01 7.14 -2.84
C LYS A 175 11.95 8.34 -2.78
N GLU A 176 12.14 9.05 -3.88
CA GLU A 176 12.99 10.27 -3.93
C GLU A 176 12.48 11.37 -2.99
N ALA A 177 11.16 11.44 -2.78
CA ALA A 177 10.54 12.35 -1.80
C ALA A 177 10.69 11.87 -0.34
N GLY A 178 11.29 10.69 -0.11
CA GLY A 178 11.61 10.15 1.21
C GLY A 178 10.58 9.16 1.77
N SER A 179 9.60 8.73 0.99
CA SER A 179 8.67 7.69 1.41
C SER A 179 9.35 6.31 1.46
N THR A 180 9.03 5.52 2.48
CA THR A 180 9.37 4.10 2.58
C THR A 180 8.18 3.30 2.06
N ILE A 181 8.39 2.36 1.14
CA ILE A 181 7.31 1.69 0.43
C ILE A 181 7.44 0.19 0.58
N VAL A 182 6.34 -0.48 0.93
CA VAL A 182 6.22 -1.95 0.84
C VAL A 182 5.13 -2.27 -0.17
N VAL A 183 5.52 -2.98 -1.22
CA VAL A 183 4.60 -3.36 -2.29
C VAL A 183 4.54 -4.89 -2.43
N THR A 184 3.32 -5.43 -2.52
CA THR A 184 3.16 -6.85 -2.84
C THR A 184 2.77 -7.00 -4.30
N SER A 185 3.24 -8.04 -4.96
CA SER A 185 2.75 -8.44 -6.27
C SER A 185 3.09 -9.91 -6.56
N HIS A 186 2.34 -10.50 -7.48
CA HIS A 186 2.69 -11.75 -8.14
C HIS A 186 3.41 -11.49 -9.48
N ASP A 187 3.41 -10.25 -9.95
CA ASP A 187 4.12 -9.80 -11.16
C ASP A 187 5.60 -9.57 -10.82
N ARG A 188 6.44 -10.44 -11.38
CA ARG A 188 7.89 -10.40 -11.14
C ARG A 188 8.53 -9.21 -11.83
N ASP A 189 8.17 -8.94 -13.07
CA ASP A 189 8.81 -7.91 -13.89
C ASP A 189 8.57 -6.52 -13.27
N PHE A 190 7.36 -6.27 -12.79
CA PHE A 190 7.03 -5.07 -12.04
C PHE A 190 7.87 -4.93 -10.75
N LEU A 191 7.96 -5.99 -9.93
CA LEU A 191 8.75 -5.91 -8.69
C LEU A 191 10.23 -5.72 -8.98
N ASP A 192 10.79 -6.42 -9.97
CA ASP A 192 12.19 -6.29 -10.37
C ASP A 192 12.51 -4.86 -10.89
N ALA A 193 11.52 -4.16 -11.48
CA ALA A 193 11.66 -2.78 -11.95
C ALA A 193 11.65 -1.73 -10.83
N VAL A 194 10.90 -1.95 -9.74
CA VAL A 194 10.67 -0.89 -8.73
C VAL A 194 11.35 -1.13 -7.40
N THR A 195 11.78 -2.35 -7.06
CA THR A 195 12.26 -2.68 -5.71
C THR A 195 13.78 -2.76 -5.62
N SER A 196 14.33 -2.32 -4.49
CA SER A 196 15.74 -2.53 -4.14
C SER A 196 15.98 -3.92 -3.57
N GLN A 197 14.96 -4.50 -2.92
CA GLN A 197 14.98 -5.83 -2.31
C GLN A 197 13.60 -6.47 -2.45
N CYS A 198 13.57 -7.77 -2.74
CA CYS A 198 12.33 -8.53 -2.88
C CYS A 198 12.39 -9.81 -2.04
N TYR A 199 11.40 -9.98 -1.17
CA TYR A 199 11.20 -11.19 -0.38
C TYR A 199 10.20 -12.12 -1.06
N GLU A 200 10.34 -13.42 -0.84
CA GLU A 200 9.38 -14.43 -1.32
C GLU A 200 8.48 -14.89 -0.17
N MET A 201 7.16 -14.70 -0.34
CA MET A 201 6.15 -15.17 0.60
C MET A 201 5.60 -16.52 0.15
N LYS A 202 5.79 -17.55 0.96
CA LYS A 202 5.30 -18.90 0.68
C LYS A 202 4.67 -19.51 1.93
N GLU A 203 3.40 -19.91 1.82
CA GLU A 203 2.66 -20.62 2.86
C GLU A 203 2.75 -20.00 4.26
N GLY A 204 2.73 -18.66 4.34
CA GLY A 204 2.81 -17.92 5.60
C GLY A 204 4.23 -17.60 6.09
N SER A 205 5.27 -18.04 5.39
CA SER A 205 6.68 -17.76 5.71
C SER A 205 7.30 -16.82 4.68
N LEU A 206 8.15 -15.90 5.13
CA LEU A 206 8.89 -14.96 4.31
C LEU A 206 10.35 -15.42 4.20
N ARG A 207 10.91 -15.38 2.99
CA ARG A 207 12.30 -15.77 2.70
C ARG A 207 12.99 -14.71 1.86
#